data_6f2405d3f3ef696cc7854adeab857547
#
_entry.id   6f2405d3f3ef696cc7854adeab857547
#
_cell.length_a   1.000
_cell.length_b   1.000
_cell.length_c   1.000
_cell.angle_alpha   90.00
_cell.angle_beta   90.00
_cell.angle_gamma   90.00
#
_symmetry.space_group_name_H-M   'P 1'
#
loop_
_entity.id
_entity.type
_entity.pdbx_description
1 polymer ?
#
loop_
_entity_poly.entity_id
_entity_poly.type
_entity_poly.pdbx_seq_one_letter_code
_entity_poly.pdbx_strand_id
1 'polypeptide(L)'
;MKRMCKTKLSLAIALTIASSVGQYAMAGSTYVTTPEGAYLTATNGGKLSLGDVAGRTAGIDADTGGTITVDNVLASIPAERRSFIISKNGGTVNVKAGHIQMGSLSKPVVIANGGTVNLGVDGNTGNFTSHDMSIEGDVRIDGSATHPSEINIGLDSDEVLWTGFALNLADKNAKQPNHINVFLGQRGYWDHFYQGGLDGTSFSTMTTPSHVHRLVGSENRSFENSVIQNEHNEIHIDKLEGHVNFFYDINGEYDDTEDPEYTPRKNIVNGLTPDSFWGGDIHITSAAPNAHAHVFSSQKGLDVSSEDNVNKILDNLAHKIYYHNY
;
A
#
# COMPACT_ATOMS: atom_id res chain seq x y z
N MET A 1 14.84 12.14 -40.71
CA MET A 1 16.11 12.06 -39.96
C MET A 1 16.02 12.45 -38.45
N LYS A 2 14.96 13.09 -37.97
CA LYS A 2 14.86 13.54 -36.56
C LYS A 2 14.30 12.50 -35.55
N ARG A 3 13.65 11.43 -36.00
CA ARG A 3 13.08 10.40 -35.10
C ARG A 3 14.09 9.34 -34.61
N MET A 4 15.15 9.08 -35.37
CA MET A 4 16.17 8.09 -34.96
C MET A 4 17.10 8.58 -33.83
N CYS A 5 17.21 9.89 -33.63
CA CYS A 5 18.08 10.47 -32.61
C CYS A 5 17.48 10.33 -31.18
N LYS A 6 16.13 10.38 -31.03
CA LYS A 6 15.47 10.29 -29.71
C LYS A 6 15.53 8.88 -29.13
N THR A 7 15.36 7.84 -29.95
CA THR A 7 15.40 6.45 -29.48
C THR A 7 16.81 6.02 -29.10
N LYS A 8 17.81 6.49 -29.82
CA LYS A 8 19.23 6.23 -29.50
C LYS A 8 19.70 6.98 -28.25
N LEU A 9 19.17 8.17 -28.01
CA LEU A 9 19.49 8.94 -26.81
C LEU A 9 18.90 8.30 -25.53
N SER A 10 17.67 7.80 -25.61
CA SER A 10 17.02 7.10 -24.50
C SER A 10 17.76 5.79 -24.14
N LEU A 11 18.22 5.06 -25.13
CA LEU A 11 18.99 3.83 -24.92
C LEU A 11 20.40 4.13 -24.38
N ALA A 12 21.05 5.22 -24.85
CA ALA A 12 22.34 5.66 -24.34
C ALA A 12 22.27 6.11 -22.87
N ILE A 13 21.18 6.78 -22.47
CA ILE A 13 20.97 7.20 -21.08
C ILE A 13 20.78 5.97 -20.16
N ALA A 14 20.01 4.98 -20.58
CA ALA A 14 19.84 3.75 -19.80
C ALA A 14 21.15 2.95 -19.63
N LEU A 15 22.02 2.95 -20.62
CA LEU A 15 23.31 2.27 -20.55
C LEU A 15 24.39 3.08 -19.81
N THR A 16 24.33 4.41 -19.86
CA THR A 16 25.34 5.29 -19.24
C THR A 16 25.12 5.50 -17.75
N ILE A 17 23.87 5.32 -17.25
CA ILE A 17 23.53 5.43 -15.82
C ILE A 17 24.22 4.35 -15.00
N ALA A 18 24.58 3.22 -15.59
CA ALA A 18 25.32 2.15 -14.90
C ALA A 18 26.76 2.54 -14.51
N SER A 19 27.31 3.67 -15.02
CA SER A 19 28.72 4.01 -14.86
C SER A 19 29.05 5.48 -14.57
N SER A 20 28.09 6.40 -14.45
CA SER A 20 28.39 7.82 -14.25
C SER A 20 27.68 8.47 -13.07
N VAL A 21 28.45 9.17 -12.25
CA VAL A 21 27.99 10.11 -11.23
C VAL A 21 27.47 11.36 -11.95
N GLY A 22 26.25 11.32 -12.44
CA GLY A 22 25.61 12.43 -13.14
C GLY A 22 24.15 12.58 -12.75
N GLN A 23 23.74 13.81 -12.48
CA GLN A 23 22.34 14.14 -12.27
C GLN A 23 21.71 14.47 -13.64
N TYR A 24 20.78 13.67 -14.10
CA TYR A 24 20.04 13.93 -15.32
C TYR A 24 18.62 14.33 -14.96
N ALA A 25 18.25 15.59 -15.26
CA ALA A 25 16.87 16.06 -15.23
C ALA A 25 16.29 15.99 -16.65
N MET A 26 15.21 15.27 -16.84
CA MET A 26 14.43 15.30 -18.07
C MET A 26 13.22 16.20 -17.83
N ALA A 27 13.24 17.39 -18.42
CA ALA A 27 12.12 18.31 -18.40
C ALA A 27 11.24 18.10 -19.65
N GLY A 28 9.95 17.87 -19.43
CA GLY A 28 8.93 17.82 -20.47
C GLY A 28 8.01 16.59 -20.36
N SER A 29 6.77 16.76 -20.66
CA SER A 29 5.67 15.76 -20.61
C SER A 29 5.84 14.61 -21.64
N THR A 30 7.01 14.00 -21.67
CA THR A 30 7.28 12.86 -22.53
C THR A 30 7.53 11.66 -21.64
N TYR A 31 6.58 10.75 -21.60
CA TYR A 31 6.73 9.48 -20.89
C TYR A 31 8.02 8.76 -21.33
N VAL A 32 8.80 8.35 -20.34
CA VAL A 32 9.94 7.47 -20.58
C VAL A 32 9.40 6.05 -20.73
N THR A 33 9.56 5.50 -21.93
CA THR A 33 9.21 4.11 -22.21
C THR A 33 10.49 3.30 -22.41
N THR A 34 10.56 2.16 -21.75
CA THR A 34 11.63 1.18 -21.95
C THR A 34 11.14 0.00 -22.78
N PRO A 35 12.03 -0.81 -23.38
CA PRO A 35 11.66 -2.08 -23.99
C PRO A 35 10.95 -2.99 -22.98
N GLU A 36 10.08 -3.85 -23.50
CA GLU A 36 9.33 -4.79 -22.70
C GLU A 36 10.22 -5.60 -21.74
N GLY A 37 9.87 -5.60 -20.46
CA GLY A 37 10.59 -6.29 -19.42
C GLY A 37 11.88 -5.63 -18.92
N ALA A 38 12.22 -4.41 -19.38
CA ALA A 38 13.37 -3.66 -18.89
C ALA A 38 13.02 -2.86 -17.61
N TYR A 39 14.04 -2.56 -16.80
CA TYR A 39 13.93 -1.67 -15.64
C TYR A 39 14.67 -0.36 -15.90
N LEU A 40 14.11 0.75 -15.39
CA LEU A 40 14.85 1.99 -15.20
C LEU A 40 15.70 1.80 -13.95
N THR A 41 17.02 1.81 -14.11
CA THR A 41 17.94 1.41 -13.05
C THR A 41 18.84 2.56 -12.63
N ALA A 42 19.00 2.75 -11.32
CA ALA A 42 20.06 3.57 -10.72
C ALA A 42 20.87 2.73 -9.76
N THR A 43 22.20 2.74 -9.92
CA THR A 43 23.12 1.94 -9.09
C THR A 43 24.34 2.75 -8.66
N ASN A 44 25.09 2.26 -7.68
CA ASN A 44 26.38 2.81 -7.27
C ASN A 44 26.34 4.31 -6.92
N GLY A 45 25.32 4.74 -6.19
CA GLY A 45 25.11 6.14 -5.81
C GLY A 45 24.62 7.05 -6.94
N GLY A 46 24.34 6.50 -8.14
CA GLY A 46 23.78 7.25 -9.25
C GLY A 46 22.40 7.79 -8.94
N LYS A 47 22.05 8.94 -9.55
CA LYS A 47 20.75 9.60 -9.37
C LYS A 47 20.03 9.74 -10.69
N LEU A 48 18.76 9.36 -10.74
CA LEU A 48 17.87 9.50 -11.88
C LEU A 48 16.64 10.27 -11.47
N SER A 49 16.38 11.40 -12.12
CA SER A 49 15.14 12.16 -11.92
C SER A 49 14.35 12.15 -13.23
N LEU A 50 13.11 11.73 -13.13
CA LEU A 50 12.20 11.56 -14.26
C LEU A 50 10.93 12.39 -14.01
N GLY A 51 10.34 12.91 -15.07
CA GLY A 51 9.00 13.45 -15.05
C GLY A 51 7.96 12.32 -15.02
N ASP A 52 7.19 12.21 -16.09
CA ASP A 52 6.16 11.18 -16.23
C ASP A 52 6.75 9.86 -16.74
N VAL A 53 6.41 8.76 -16.06
CA VAL A 53 6.78 7.40 -16.45
C VAL A 53 5.52 6.59 -16.73
N ALA A 54 5.38 6.09 -17.97
CA ALA A 54 4.32 5.16 -18.31
C ALA A 54 4.88 3.74 -18.43
N GLY A 55 4.31 2.82 -17.64
CA GLY A 55 4.80 1.46 -17.57
C GLY A 55 3.78 0.41 -17.98
N ARG A 56 3.76 0.05 -19.27
CA ARG A 56 3.30 -1.30 -19.62
C ARG A 56 4.44 -2.32 -19.55
N THR A 57 5.68 -1.84 -19.51
CA THR A 57 6.85 -2.65 -19.84
C THR A 57 8.07 -2.34 -18.99
N ALA A 58 8.08 -1.24 -18.25
CA ALA A 58 9.23 -0.84 -17.47
C ALA A 58 8.94 -0.88 -15.98
N GLY A 59 9.82 -1.51 -15.23
CA GLY A 59 9.91 -1.37 -13.78
C GLY A 59 10.94 -0.30 -13.39
N ILE A 60 11.04 -0.06 -12.10
CA ILE A 60 11.98 0.86 -11.46
C ILE A 60 12.82 0.06 -10.47
N ASP A 61 14.15 0.07 -10.63
CA ASP A 61 15.09 -0.67 -9.77
C ASP A 61 16.21 0.25 -9.27
N ALA A 62 16.18 0.59 -7.97
CA ALA A 62 17.26 1.30 -7.31
C ALA A 62 18.12 0.33 -6.49
N ASP A 63 19.41 0.29 -6.77
CA ASP A 63 20.35 -0.66 -6.17
C ASP A 63 21.64 0.05 -5.74
N THR A 64 22.31 -0.50 -4.73
CA THR A 64 23.66 -0.09 -4.28
C THR A 64 23.77 1.44 -4.08
N GLY A 65 22.86 1.99 -3.28
CA GLY A 65 22.81 3.43 -2.99
C GLY A 65 22.30 4.32 -4.12
N GLY A 66 21.82 3.74 -5.22
CA GLY A 66 21.21 4.49 -6.32
C GLY A 66 19.88 5.14 -5.90
N THR A 67 19.55 6.29 -6.49
CA THR A 67 18.30 7.01 -6.21
C THR A 67 17.54 7.27 -7.50
N ILE A 68 16.26 6.90 -7.52
CA ILE A 68 15.34 7.23 -8.61
C ILE A 68 14.20 8.07 -8.03
N THR A 69 13.95 9.22 -8.66
CA THR A 69 12.81 10.08 -8.35
C THR A 69 11.94 10.22 -9.59
N VAL A 70 10.65 9.97 -9.44
CA VAL A 70 9.65 10.07 -10.52
C VAL A 70 8.56 11.03 -10.06
N ASP A 71 8.23 11.99 -10.92
CA ASP A 71 7.18 12.97 -10.60
C ASP A 71 5.79 12.33 -10.71
N ASN A 72 5.55 11.54 -11.76
CA ASN A 72 4.28 10.86 -11.93
C ASN A 72 4.45 9.50 -12.62
N VAL A 73 3.76 8.49 -12.11
CA VAL A 73 3.73 7.14 -12.68
C VAL A 73 2.34 6.80 -13.16
N LEU A 74 2.24 6.31 -14.38
CA LEU A 74 1.04 5.66 -14.90
C LEU A 74 1.42 4.25 -15.34
N ALA A 75 1.28 3.29 -14.44
CA ALA A 75 1.66 1.90 -14.68
C ALA A 75 0.45 0.99 -14.64
N SER A 76 0.19 0.33 -15.77
CA SER A 76 -0.68 -0.86 -15.82
C SER A 76 0.20 -2.04 -16.21
N ILE A 77 0.54 -2.89 -15.23
CA ILE A 77 1.50 -3.96 -15.40
C ILE A 77 0.76 -5.22 -15.80
N PRO A 78 1.04 -5.80 -16.98
CA PRO A 78 0.43 -7.08 -17.37
C PRO A 78 0.82 -8.17 -16.36
N ALA A 79 -0.06 -9.14 -16.25
CA ALA A 79 -0.04 -10.29 -15.34
C ALA A 79 1.30 -11.03 -15.14
N GLU A 80 2.35 -10.67 -15.83
CA GLU A 80 3.50 -11.52 -15.98
C GLU A 80 4.69 -11.11 -15.12
N ARG A 81 4.76 -11.68 -13.89
CA ARG A 81 6.01 -12.14 -13.31
C ARG A 81 6.96 -11.15 -12.66
N ARG A 82 6.70 -9.84 -12.56
CA ARG A 82 7.69 -8.90 -12.00
C ARG A 82 7.05 -7.86 -11.09
N SER A 83 7.72 -7.55 -10.01
CA SER A 83 7.42 -6.34 -9.24
C SER A 83 7.75 -5.10 -10.06
N PHE A 84 6.94 -4.06 -9.93
CA PHE A 84 7.15 -2.82 -10.67
C PHE A 84 8.26 -1.96 -10.04
N ILE A 85 8.27 -1.86 -8.70
CA ILE A 85 9.27 -1.09 -7.96
C ILE A 85 10.10 -2.05 -7.12
N ILE A 86 11.41 -1.97 -7.28
CA ILE A 86 12.37 -2.71 -6.47
C ILE A 86 13.39 -1.72 -5.91
N SER A 87 13.63 -1.79 -4.60
CA SER A 87 14.70 -1.05 -3.94
C SER A 87 15.53 -1.98 -3.07
N LYS A 88 16.85 -1.98 -3.28
CA LYS A 88 17.76 -2.92 -2.61
C LYS A 88 19.12 -2.30 -2.32
N ASN A 89 19.85 -2.88 -1.36
CA ASN A 89 21.25 -2.53 -1.06
C ASN A 89 21.47 -1.01 -0.87
N GLY A 90 20.63 -0.36 -0.09
CA GLY A 90 20.69 1.10 0.16
C GLY A 90 20.10 1.96 -0.97
N GLY A 91 19.49 1.35 -1.97
CA GLY A 91 18.78 2.09 -3.04
C GLY A 91 17.57 2.87 -2.51
N THR A 92 17.14 3.88 -3.24
CA THR A 92 15.97 4.70 -2.91
C THR A 92 15.13 4.97 -4.14
N VAL A 93 13.83 4.72 -4.04
CA VAL A 93 12.85 5.08 -5.07
C VAL A 93 11.84 6.05 -4.47
N ASN A 94 11.67 7.20 -5.11
CA ASN A 94 10.65 8.19 -4.76
C ASN A 94 9.68 8.34 -5.93
N VAL A 95 8.41 8.05 -5.70
CA VAL A 95 7.31 8.30 -6.64
C VAL A 95 6.41 9.33 -6.00
N LYS A 96 6.31 10.52 -6.59
CA LYS A 96 5.54 11.62 -5.99
C LYS A 96 4.05 11.45 -6.18
N ALA A 97 3.63 10.99 -7.36
CA ALA A 97 2.23 10.83 -7.73
C ALA A 97 2.04 9.67 -8.70
N GLY A 98 0.81 9.24 -8.90
CA GLY A 98 0.41 8.39 -10.01
C GLY A 98 -0.40 7.16 -9.63
N HIS A 99 -0.66 6.35 -10.64
CA HIS A 99 -1.45 5.14 -10.53
C HIS A 99 -0.59 3.93 -10.89
N ILE A 100 -0.49 3.00 -9.95
CA ILE A 100 0.23 1.73 -10.13
C ILE A 100 -0.81 0.61 -10.03
N GLN A 101 -1.12 0.00 -11.16
CA GLN A 101 -2.08 -1.09 -11.24
C GLN A 101 -1.41 -2.38 -11.68
N MET A 102 -1.59 -3.44 -10.91
CA MET A 102 -1.14 -4.78 -11.27
C MET A 102 -2.22 -5.52 -12.06
N GLY A 103 -1.85 -6.04 -13.21
CA GLY A 103 -2.74 -6.89 -14.02
C GLY A 103 -2.77 -8.36 -13.61
N SER A 104 -2.06 -8.78 -12.56
CA SER A 104 -1.99 -10.16 -12.06
C SER A 104 -1.54 -10.28 -10.62
N LEU A 105 -2.13 -11.26 -9.98
CA LEU A 105 -2.06 -11.61 -8.57
C LEU A 105 -0.86 -12.51 -8.20
N SER A 106 0.31 -12.42 -8.85
CA SER A 106 1.39 -13.36 -8.59
C SER A 106 2.67 -12.79 -7.99
N LYS A 107 2.77 -11.46 -7.89
CA LYS A 107 3.95 -10.78 -7.35
C LYS A 107 3.56 -9.48 -6.66
N PRO A 108 4.27 -9.07 -5.61
CA PRO A 108 4.05 -7.75 -5.03
C PRO A 108 4.40 -6.65 -6.03
N VAL A 109 3.66 -5.57 -6.00
CA VAL A 109 3.92 -4.42 -6.87
C VAL A 109 5.20 -3.69 -6.47
N VAL A 110 5.51 -3.69 -5.17
CA VAL A 110 6.67 -3.05 -4.57
C VAL A 110 7.44 -4.04 -3.72
N ILE A 111 8.77 -4.09 -3.89
CA ILE A 111 9.68 -4.84 -3.03
C ILE A 111 10.77 -3.91 -2.48
N ALA A 112 10.99 -3.97 -1.16
CA ALA A 112 12.18 -3.43 -0.53
C ALA A 112 13.01 -4.58 0.09
N ASN A 113 14.29 -4.65 -0.33
CA ASN A 113 15.28 -5.59 0.17
C ASN A 113 16.56 -4.85 0.54
N GLY A 114 16.56 -4.19 1.69
CA GLY A 114 17.64 -3.29 2.11
C GLY A 114 17.65 -1.96 1.34
N GLY A 115 16.49 -1.41 1.04
CA GLY A 115 16.33 -0.12 0.38
C GLY A 115 15.04 0.59 0.80
N THR A 116 14.85 1.81 0.32
CA THR A 116 13.72 2.67 0.66
C THR A 116 12.84 2.92 -0.56
N VAL A 117 11.52 2.86 -0.36
CA VAL A 117 10.51 3.25 -1.36
C VAL A 117 9.55 4.23 -0.73
N ASN A 118 9.38 5.40 -1.36
CA ASN A 118 8.43 6.43 -0.96
C ASN A 118 7.39 6.63 -2.06
N LEU A 119 6.11 6.45 -1.75
CA LEU A 119 4.99 6.53 -2.67
C LEU A 119 4.00 7.59 -2.17
N GLY A 120 3.87 8.72 -2.86
CA GLY A 120 2.94 9.79 -2.49
C GLY A 120 3.31 10.54 -1.20
N VAL A 121 4.44 10.23 -0.59
CA VAL A 121 4.89 10.81 0.68
C VAL A 121 6.41 10.95 0.72
N ASP A 122 6.90 11.95 1.43
CA ASP A 122 8.30 12.03 1.84
C ASP A 122 8.46 11.22 3.13
N GLY A 123 9.17 10.11 3.06
CA GLY A 123 9.35 9.18 4.19
C GLY A 123 10.06 9.82 5.39
N ASN A 124 10.90 10.85 5.19
CA ASN A 124 11.61 11.51 6.29
C ASN A 124 10.70 12.45 7.09
N THR A 125 9.78 13.14 6.41
CA THR A 125 8.94 14.16 7.02
C THR A 125 7.51 13.69 7.27
N GLY A 126 7.04 12.66 6.55
CA GLY A 126 5.65 12.24 6.54
C GLY A 126 4.72 13.16 5.75
N ASN A 127 5.27 14.17 5.06
CA ASN A 127 4.47 15.10 4.26
C ASN A 127 4.07 14.45 2.94
N PHE A 128 2.81 14.61 2.56
CA PHE A 128 2.33 14.15 1.26
C PHE A 128 3.02 14.92 0.14
N THR A 129 3.48 14.21 -0.87
CA THR A 129 4.11 14.79 -2.08
C THR A 129 3.07 15.06 -3.17
N SER A 130 1.91 14.44 -3.06
CA SER A 130 0.78 14.57 -3.98
C SER A 130 -0.51 14.12 -3.32
N HIS A 131 -1.63 14.56 -3.89
CA HIS A 131 -2.97 14.06 -3.59
C HIS A 131 -3.46 13.03 -4.63
N ASP A 132 -2.57 12.49 -5.44
CA ASP A 132 -2.89 11.58 -6.55
C ASP A 132 -1.92 10.40 -6.56
N MET A 133 -2.08 9.48 -5.58
CA MET A 133 -1.28 8.25 -5.48
C MET A 133 -2.20 7.05 -5.27
N SER A 134 -2.39 6.23 -6.30
CA SER A 134 -3.21 5.02 -6.25
C SER A 134 -2.36 3.77 -6.48
N ILE A 135 -2.60 2.73 -5.68
CA ILE A 135 -1.82 1.49 -5.75
C ILE A 135 -2.78 0.30 -5.74
N GLU A 136 -2.67 -0.56 -6.74
CA GLU A 136 -3.31 -1.87 -6.76
C GLU A 136 -2.23 -2.95 -6.75
N GLY A 137 -2.07 -3.62 -5.64
CA GLY A 137 -1.07 -4.66 -5.42
C GLY A 137 -0.48 -4.66 -4.02
N ASP A 138 0.04 -5.82 -3.60
CA ASP A 138 0.71 -5.97 -2.32
C ASP A 138 2.08 -5.29 -2.32
N VAL A 139 2.48 -4.78 -1.17
CA VAL A 139 3.85 -4.30 -0.95
C VAL A 139 4.59 -5.26 -0.02
N ARG A 140 5.89 -5.48 -0.27
CA ARG A 140 6.64 -6.49 0.45
C ARG A 140 8.03 -6.03 0.86
N ILE A 141 8.39 -6.33 2.10
CA ILE A 141 9.77 -6.28 2.59
C ILE A 141 10.31 -7.70 2.71
N ASP A 142 11.40 -7.97 2.00
CA ASP A 142 12.14 -9.25 2.12
C ASP A 142 13.23 -9.16 3.21
N GLY A 143 13.65 -7.95 3.55
CA GLY A 143 14.70 -7.68 4.52
C GLY A 143 16.11 -7.86 3.96
N SER A 144 17.08 -7.23 4.61
CA SER A 144 18.50 -7.33 4.26
C SER A 144 19.35 -7.40 5.52
N ALA A 145 20.47 -8.09 5.46
CA ALA A 145 21.42 -8.18 6.57
C ALA A 145 22.23 -6.90 6.78
N THR A 146 22.34 -6.05 5.77
CA THR A 146 23.27 -4.93 5.72
C THR A 146 22.63 -3.54 5.66
N HIS A 147 21.41 -3.45 5.15
CA HIS A 147 20.72 -2.17 4.96
C HIS A 147 19.28 -2.25 5.50
N PRO A 148 18.74 -1.17 6.06
CA PRO A 148 17.33 -1.11 6.43
C PRO A 148 16.44 -1.21 5.19
N SER A 149 15.25 -1.80 5.38
CA SER A 149 14.22 -1.84 4.35
C SER A 149 13.05 -0.97 4.80
N GLU A 150 12.61 -0.06 3.95
CA GLU A 150 11.53 0.85 4.28
C GLU A 150 10.60 1.08 3.09
N ILE A 151 9.30 1.00 3.33
CA ILE A 151 8.26 1.36 2.37
C ILE A 151 7.34 2.37 3.05
N ASN A 152 7.22 3.56 2.47
CA ASN A 152 6.35 4.62 2.92
C ASN A 152 5.26 4.86 1.87
N ILE A 153 3.99 4.79 2.28
CA ILE A 153 2.83 4.97 1.42
C ILE A 153 1.99 6.12 1.96
N GLY A 154 1.77 7.14 1.15
CA GLY A 154 0.94 8.30 1.47
C GLY A 154 -0.31 8.35 0.60
N LEU A 155 -1.47 8.38 1.24
CA LEU A 155 -2.80 8.39 0.62
C LEU A 155 -3.58 9.59 1.17
N ASP A 156 -3.88 10.61 0.37
CA ASP A 156 -4.50 11.86 0.86
C ASP A 156 -5.58 12.43 -0.07
N SER A 157 -6.33 11.62 -0.79
CA SER A 157 -7.42 12.08 -1.65
C SER A 157 -8.54 11.04 -1.69
N ASP A 158 -9.76 11.48 -2.01
CA ASP A 158 -10.94 10.61 -2.17
C ASP A 158 -10.91 9.76 -3.45
N GLU A 159 -10.01 10.05 -4.38
CA GLU A 159 -9.76 9.24 -5.56
C GLU A 159 -8.57 8.28 -5.36
N VAL A 160 -7.98 8.26 -4.17
CA VAL A 160 -6.75 7.54 -3.86
C VAL A 160 -7.05 6.31 -3.03
N LEU A 161 -6.73 5.18 -3.59
CA LEU A 161 -6.94 3.87 -2.99
C LEU A 161 -5.65 3.06 -3.06
N TRP A 162 -5.28 2.45 -1.97
CA TRP A 162 -4.37 1.31 -1.99
C TRP A 162 -5.15 0.03 -1.70
N THR A 163 -5.19 -0.87 -2.69
CA THR A 163 -5.73 -2.21 -2.53
C THR A 163 -4.56 -3.19 -2.45
N GLY A 164 -4.35 -3.79 -1.31
CA GLY A 164 -3.24 -4.72 -1.11
C GLY A 164 -2.87 -4.98 0.34
N PHE A 165 -1.93 -5.90 0.54
CA PHE A 165 -1.35 -6.25 1.83
C PHE A 165 0.01 -5.59 2.07
N ALA A 166 0.29 -5.31 3.34
CA ALA A 166 1.59 -4.90 3.84
C ALA A 166 2.37 -6.14 4.33
N LEU A 167 3.14 -6.77 3.44
CA LEU A 167 3.84 -8.02 3.72
C LEU A 167 5.26 -7.75 4.24
N ASN A 168 5.47 -7.82 5.53
CA ASN A 168 6.81 -7.75 6.12
C ASN A 168 7.32 -9.17 6.38
N LEU A 169 8.11 -9.70 5.44
CA LEU A 169 8.67 -11.05 5.51
C LEU A 169 10.11 -11.07 6.06
N ALA A 170 10.63 -9.92 6.50
CA ALA A 170 11.95 -9.86 7.11
C ALA A 170 12.04 -10.73 8.36
N ASP A 171 13.21 -11.30 8.59
CA ASP A 171 13.47 -12.04 9.83
C ASP A 171 13.20 -11.15 11.05
N LYS A 172 12.41 -11.63 12.00
CA LYS A 172 12.11 -10.93 13.26
C LYS A 172 13.37 -10.60 14.08
N ASN A 173 14.45 -11.34 13.85
CA ASN A 173 15.75 -11.12 14.47
C ASN A 173 16.71 -10.31 13.58
N ALA A 174 16.22 -9.76 12.48
CA ALA A 174 17.02 -8.94 11.59
C ALA A 174 17.63 -7.75 12.37
N LYS A 175 18.94 -7.51 12.17
CA LYS A 175 19.64 -6.41 12.82
C LYS A 175 19.26 -5.04 12.25
N GLN A 176 18.75 -5.02 11.04
CA GLN A 176 18.34 -3.81 10.34
C GLN A 176 16.85 -3.58 10.51
N PRO A 177 16.40 -2.33 10.65
CA PRO A 177 14.98 -2.00 10.66
C PRO A 177 14.29 -2.42 9.35
N ASN A 178 13.05 -2.92 9.47
CA ASN A 178 12.24 -3.34 8.34
C ASN A 178 10.82 -2.79 8.56
N HIS A 179 10.53 -1.64 7.95
CA HIS A 179 9.35 -0.84 8.27
C HIS A 179 8.47 -0.60 7.04
N ILE A 180 7.19 -0.91 7.16
CA ILE A 180 6.15 -0.42 6.26
C ILE A 180 5.37 0.64 7.02
N ASN A 181 5.34 1.86 6.51
CA ASN A 181 4.64 2.99 7.10
C ASN A 181 3.52 3.43 6.16
N VAL A 182 2.33 3.64 6.71
CA VAL A 182 1.15 4.08 5.95
C VAL A 182 0.66 5.39 6.53
N PHE A 183 0.51 6.39 5.67
CA PHE A 183 0.04 7.73 6.00
C PHE A 183 -1.30 7.95 5.32
N LEU A 184 -2.37 8.09 6.10
CA LEU A 184 -3.72 8.37 5.62
C LEU A 184 -4.05 9.83 5.91
N GLY A 185 -4.14 10.64 4.87
CA GLY A 185 -4.65 11.99 4.97
C GLY A 185 -6.16 12.01 5.26
N GLN A 186 -6.81 13.13 4.98
CA GLN A 186 -8.23 13.29 5.29
C GLN A 186 -9.15 12.34 4.50
N ARG A 187 -8.69 11.86 3.32
CA ARG A 187 -9.49 11.08 2.36
C ARG A 187 -8.76 9.85 1.82
N GLY A 188 -7.68 9.44 2.44
CA GLY A 188 -6.93 8.25 2.00
C GLY A 188 -7.61 6.95 2.39
N TYR A 189 -7.63 5.98 1.49
CA TYR A 189 -8.22 4.67 1.71
C TYR A 189 -7.19 3.57 1.54
N TRP A 190 -7.12 2.67 2.50
CA TRP A 190 -6.41 1.39 2.39
C TRP A 190 -7.44 0.27 2.40
N ASP A 191 -7.67 -0.35 1.26
CA ASP A 191 -8.46 -1.56 1.11
C ASP A 191 -7.56 -2.77 1.35
N HIS A 192 -7.72 -3.39 2.52
CA HIS A 192 -6.94 -4.55 2.94
C HIS A 192 -7.48 -5.79 2.24
N PHE A 193 -7.01 -5.99 1.00
CA PHE A 193 -7.38 -7.08 0.13
C PHE A 193 -6.13 -7.71 -0.50
N TYR A 194 -6.01 -9.04 -0.45
CA TYR A 194 -4.83 -9.74 -0.94
C TYR A 194 -4.70 -9.70 -2.46
N GLN A 195 -3.54 -9.28 -2.95
CA GLN A 195 -3.23 -9.15 -4.37
C GLN A 195 -2.10 -10.09 -4.85
N GLY A 196 -1.81 -11.17 -4.11
CA GLY A 196 -0.91 -12.23 -4.56
C GLY A 196 0.59 -11.98 -4.35
N GLY A 197 0.95 -11.12 -3.40
CA GLY A 197 2.36 -10.78 -3.09
C GLY A 197 3.23 -11.90 -2.53
N LEU A 198 2.63 -13.04 -2.16
CA LEU A 198 3.33 -14.26 -1.76
C LEU A 198 3.31 -15.26 -2.91
N ASP A 199 4.45 -15.42 -3.56
CA ASP A 199 4.62 -16.27 -4.74
C ASP A 199 3.99 -17.66 -4.60
N GLY A 200 3.01 -17.97 -5.44
CA GLY A 200 2.38 -19.28 -5.52
C GLY A 200 1.44 -19.64 -4.36
N THR A 201 1.20 -18.72 -3.42
CA THR A 201 0.24 -18.95 -2.35
C THR A 201 -1.18 -18.68 -2.86
N SER A 202 -2.07 -19.66 -2.70
CA SER A 202 -3.47 -19.45 -3.05
C SER A 202 -4.16 -18.60 -1.98
N PHE A 203 -5.10 -17.81 -2.41
CA PHE A 203 -5.96 -16.94 -1.59
C PHE A 203 -6.53 -17.64 -0.35
N SER A 204 -7.03 -18.87 -0.53
CA SER A 204 -7.71 -19.64 0.52
C SER A 204 -6.78 -20.22 1.60
N THR A 205 -5.47 -20.14 1.41
CA THR A 205 -4.48 -20.73 2.35
C THR A 205 -3.58 -19.68 3.00
N MET A 206 -3.77 -18.42 2.68
CA MET A 206 -2.96 -17.35 3.21
C MET A 206 -3.36 -17.03 4.65
N THR A 207 -2.38 -17.10 5.56
CA THR A 207 -2.55 -16.75 6.99
C THR A 207 -1.61 -15.63 7.43
N THR A 208 -0.78 -15.11 6.51
CA THR A 208 0.18 -14.06 6.85
C THR A 208 -0.54 -12.75 7.12
N PRO A 209 -0.40 -12.16 8.31
CA PRO A 209 -0.98 -10.85 8.60
C PRO A 209 -0.27 -9.76 7.81
N SER A 210 -0.98 -8.66 7.53
CA SER A 210 -0.32 -7.41 7.20
C SER A 210 0.38 -6.85 8.42
N HIS A 211 1.59 -6.32 8.26
CA HIS A 211 2.36 -5.72 9.34
C HIS A 211 2.82 -4.32 8.97
N VAL A 212 2.32 -3.33 9.69
CA VAL A 212 2.61 -1.91 9.52
C VAL A 212 3.34 -1.39 10.75
N HIS A 213 4.54 -0.82 10.57
CA HIS A 213 5.29 -0.23 11.67
C HIS A 213 4.62 1.05 12.18
N ARG A 214 4.20 1.94 11.28
CA ARG A 214 3.44 3.13 11.62
C ARG A 214 2.20 3.25 10.74
N LEU A 215 1.05 3.41 11.37
CA LEU A 215 -0.18 3.85 10.72
C LEU A 215 -0.50 5.25 11.23
N VAL A 216 -0.39 6.23 10.36
CA VAL A 216 -0.56 7.64 10.68
C VAL A 216 -1.82 8.16 10.01
N GLY A 217 -2.80 8.52 10.80
CA GLY A 217 -4.04 9.15 10.33
C GLY A 217 -3.94 10.66 10.30
N SER A 218 -5.06 11.32 10.00
CA SER A 218 -5.15 12.78 9.99
C SER A 218 -5.02 13.36 11.40
N GLU A 219 -4.52 14.59 11.51
CA GLU A 219 -4.41 15.30 12.80
C GLU A 219 -5.78 15.56 13.44
N ASN A 220 -6.77 15.81 12.62
CA ASN A 220 -8.13 16.05 13.04
C ASN A 220 -9.02 14.86 12.67
N ARG A 221 -10.11 14.68 13.43
CA ARG A 221 -11.10 13.65 13.11
C ARG A 221 -11.61 13.87 11.69
N SER A 222 -11.38 12.92 10.83
CA SER A 222 -11.96 12.84 9.49
C SER A 222 -12.85 11.61 9.44
N PHE A 223 -13.98 11.70 8.74
CA PHE A 223 -14.82 10.54 8.48
C PHE A 223 -14.54 9.92 7.10
N GLU A 224 -13.56 10.48 6.40
CA GLU A 224 -13.29 10.17 5.00
C GLU A 224 -12.03 9.31 4.80
N ASN A 225 -11.08 9.26 5.76
CA ASN A 225 -9.99 8.29 5.68
C ASN A 225 -10.43 6.93 6.23
N SER A 226 -9.97 5.84 5.67
CA SER A 226 -10.36 4.53 6.16
C SER A 226 -9.35 3.42 5.84
N VAL A 227 -9.20 2.49 6.77
CA VAL A 227 -8.73 1.14 6.51
C VAL A 227 -9.96 0.25 6.38
N ILE A 228 -10.18 -0.31 5.20
CA ILE A 228 -11.32 -1.19 4.91
C ILE A 228 -10.82 -2.63 5.04
N GLN A 229 -11.39 -3.36 5.99
CA GLN A 229 -10.98 -4.74 6.24
C GLN A 229 -11.81 -5.71 5.39
N ASN A 230 -11.25 -6.12 4.26
CA ASN A 230 -11.90 -6.97 3.26
C ASN A 230 -11.33 -8.40 3.21
N GLU A 231 -10.48 -8.78 4.17
CA GLU A 231 -9.89 -10.10 4.25
C GLU A 231 -9.87 -10.65 5.67
N HIS A 232 -9.84 -11.97 5.82
CA HIS A 232 -9.75 -12.62 7.11
C HIS A 232 -8.39 -12.48 7.80
N ASN A 233 -7.38 -12.01 7.10
CA ASN A 233 -6.05 -11.81 7.65
C ASN A 233 -6.02 -10.62 8.60
N GLU A 234 -5.30 -10.78 9.68
CA GLU A 234 -5.09 -9.74 10.67
C GLU A 234 -4.25 -8.58 10.13
N ILE A 235 -4.40 -7.42 10.73
CA ILE A 235 -3.52 -6.28 10.54
C ILE A 235 -2.80 -6.00 11.86
N HIS A 236 -1.47 -6.05 11.85
CA HIS A 236 -0.62 -5.73 12.98
C HIS A 236 -0.02 -4.33 12.79
N ILE A 237 -0.24 -3.44 13.75
CA ILE A 237 0.22 -2.05 13.76
C ILE A 237 1.11 -1.85 14.98
N ASP A 238 2.40 -1.58 14.78
CA ASP A 238 3.31 -1.33 15.89
C ASP A 238 2.99 -0.01 16.58
N LYS A 239 2.67 1.04 15.80
CA LYS A 239 2.33 2.35 16.32
C LYS A 239 1.20 3.01 15.53
N LEU A 240 0.13 3.38 16.24
CA LEU A 240 -0.96 4.20 15.71
C LEU A 240 -0.74 5.67 16.07
N GLU A 241 -0.96 6.57 15.11
CA GLU A 241 -0.87 8.03 15.27
C GLU A 241 -2.04 8.73 14.58
N GLY A 242 -2.55 9.83 15.17
CA GLY A 242 -3.66 10.59 14.60
C GLY A 242 -5.00 9.84 14.60
N HIS A 243 -5.92 10.29 13.76
CA HIS A 243 -7.27 9.71 13.65
C HIS A 243 -7.34 8.77 12.45
N VAL A 244 -7.67 7.50 12.69
CA VAL A 244 -7.87 6.46 11.67
C VAL A 244 -9.23 5.81 11.84
N ASN A 245 -9.97 5.67 10.74
CA ASN A 245 -11.20 4.92 10.70
C ASN A 245 -10.92 3.49 10.22
N PHE A 246 -11.49 2.52 10.92
CA PHE A 246 -11.46 1.11 10.54
C PHE A 246 -12.88 0.70 10.16
N PHE A 247 -13.04 0.22 8.94
CA PHE A 247 -14.34 -0.16 8.42
C PHE A 247 -14.43 -1.67 8.23
N TYR A 248 -15.50 -2.26 8.74
CA TYR A 248 -15.86 -3.67 8.61
C TYR A 248 -17.21 -3.79 7.89
N ASP A 249 -17.30 -4.70 6.97
CA ASP A 249 -18.60 -5.07 6.41
C ASP A 249 -19.25 -6.19 7.25
N ILE A 250 -20.52 -6.47 7.00
CA ILE A 250 -21.24 -7.54 7.70
C ILE A 250 -21.03 -8.84 6.95
N ASN A 251 -20.62 -9.88 7.67
CA ASN A 251 -20.35 -11.19 7.10
C ASN A 251 -21.62 -11.80 6.47
N GLY A 252 -21.55 -12.09 5.18
CA GLY A 252 -22.60 -12.77 4.42
C GLY A 252 -23.63 -11.85 3.77
N GLU A 253 -23.38 -10.55 3.73
CA GLU A 253 -24.16 -9.60 2.94
C GLU A 253 -23.40 -9.11 1.70
N TYR A 254 -23.19 -9.98 0.73
CA TYR A 254 -23.10 -9.49 -0.63
C TYR A 254 -24.50 -8.99 -1.03
N ASP A 255 -24.58 -7.70 -1.31
CA ASP A 255 -25.75 -7.08 -1.96
C ASP A 255 -25.73 -7.49 -3.44
N ASP A 256 -25.90 -8.76 -3.70
CA ASP A 256 -26.21 -9.19 -5.05
C ASP A 256 -27.73 -8.97 -5.25
N THR A 257 -28.06 -7.70 -5.48
CA THR A 257 -29.43 -7.27 -5.79
C THR A 257 -29.95 -7.91 -7.08
N GLU A 258 -29.11 -8.63 -7.81
CA GLU A 258 -29.45 -9.37 -9.03
C GLU A 258 -29.78 -10.85 -8.74
N ASP A 259 -29.49 -11.38 -7.54
CA ASP A 259 -29.90 -12.73 -7.17
C ASP A 259 -31.32 -12.76 -6.58
N PRO A 260 -32.32 -13.27 -7.33
CA PRO A 260 -33.69 -13.32 -6.87
C PRO A 260 -33.94 -14.29 -5.71
N GLU A 261 -32.97 -15.15 -5.36
CA GLU A 261 -33.03 -16.05 -4.19
C GLU A 261 -32.40 -15.40 -2.92
N TYR A 262 -31.77 -14.25 -3.05
CA TYR A 262 -31.15 -13.56 -1.93
C TYR A 262 -32.23 -12.94 -1.02
N THR A 263 -32.38 -13.50 0.15
CA THR A 263 -33.21 -12.91 1.20
C THR A 263 -32.28 -12.15 2.16
N PRO A 264 -32.29 -10.80 2.14
CA PRO A 264 -31.48 -10.04 3.07
C PRO A 264 -31.81 -10.46 4.51
N ARG A 265 -30.80 -10.79 5.29
CA ARG A 265 -30.99 -11.06 6.73
C ARG A 265 -31.50 -9.77 7.37
N LYS A 266 -32.80 -9.73 7.65
CA LYS A 266 -33.43 -8.61 8.33
C LYS A 266 -33.21 -8.77 9.84
N ASN A 267 -32.78 -7.69 10.50
CA ASN A 267 -32.72 -7.55 11.96
C ASN A 267 -31.68 -8.44 12.67
N ILE A 268 -30.43 -8.39 12.21
CA ILE A 268 -29.33 -9.08 12.90
C ILE A 268 -28.88 -8.27 14.12
N VAL A 269 -29.56 -8.42 15.23
CA VAL A 269 -29.04 -7.98 16.55
C VAL A 269 -28.98 -9.13 17.53
N ASN A 270 -29.90 -10.07 17.40
CA ASN A 270 -29.89 -11.28 18.23
C ASN A 270 -28.90 -12.30 17.65
N GLY A 271 -27.83 -12.56 18.39
CA GLY A 271 -26.77 -13.49 17.99
C GLY A 271 -25.60 -12.84 17.25
N LEU A 272 -25.48 -11.51 17.25
CA LEU A 272 -24.26 -10.83 16.82
C LEU A 272 -23.07 -11.29 17.66
N THR A 273 -22.00 -11.65 16.97
CA THR A 273 -20.69 -11.92 17.54
C THR A 273 -19.66 -11.09 16.77
N PRO A 274 -18.41 -10.92 17.25
CA PRO A 274 -17.37 -10.27 16.46
C PRO A 274 -17.20 -10.90 15.08
N ASP A 275 -17.40 -12.21 14.95
CA ASP A 275 -17.33 -12.95 13.67
C ASP A 275 -18.50 -12.63 12.70
N SER A 276 -19.50 -11.90 13.15
CA SER A 276 -20.55 -11.39 12.26
C SER A 276 -20.07 -10.25 11.37
N PHE A 277 -18.90 -9.67 11.70
CA PHE A 277 -18.27 -8.64 10.90
C PHE A 277 -17.16 -9.26 10.05
N TRP A 278 -17.20 -8.98 8.76
CA TRP A 278 -16.23 -9.48 7.80
C TRP A 278 -14.86 -8.85 8.02
N GLY A 279 -13.83 -9.67 8.04
CA GLY A 279 -12.44 -9.25 8.12
C GLY A 279 -11.73 -9.72 9.38
N GLY A 280 -10.41 -9.81 9.30
CA GLY A 280 -9.52 -10.18 10.40
C GLY A 280 -9.41 -9.09 11.47
N ASP A 281 -8.87 -9.45 12.60
CA ASP A 281 -8.69 -8.56 13.72
C ASP A 281 -7.54 -7.56 13.48
N ILE A 282 -7.60 -6.43 14.16
CA ILE A 282 -6.58 -5.39 14.12
C ILE A 282 -5.88 -5.34 15.47
N HIS A 283 -4.56 -5.53 15.45
CA HIS A 283 -3.71 -5.52 16.63
C HIS A 283 -2.85 -4.26 16.66
N ILE A 284 -3.02 -3.42 17.68
CA ILE A 284 -2.26 -2.18 17.88
C ILE A 284 -1.34 -2.37 19.07
N THR A 285 -0.01 -2.31 18.87
CA THR A 285 0.97 -2.50 19.93
C THR A 285 1.17 -1.23 20.77
N SER A 286 1.17 -0.06 20.13
CA SER A 286 1.31 1.22 20.81
C SER A 286 0.51 2.32 20.10
N ALA A 287 0.20 3.39 20.82
CA ALA A 287 -0.51 4.53 20.28
C ALA A 287 0.13 5.84 20.76
N ALA A 288 0.22 6.81 19.87
CA ALA A 288 0.62 8.16 20.25
C ALA A 288 -0.48 8.83 21.10
N PRO A 289 -0.17 9.85 21.90
CA PRO A 289 -1.17 10.51 22.76
C PRO A 289 -2.37 11.10 21.99
N ASN A 290 -2.19 11.43 20.71
CA ASN A 290 -3.22 11.96 19.81
C ASN A 290 -3.84 10.88 18.91
N ALA A 291 -3.56 9.60 19.16
CA ALA A 291 -4.08 8.51 18.35
C ALA A 291 -5.52 8.18 18.73
N HIS A 292 -6.35 8.03 17.70
CA HIS A 292 -7.74 7.62 17.83
C HIS A 292 -8.10 6.59 16.77
N ALA A 293 -8.50 5.40 17.20
CA ALA A 293 -9.09 4.40 16.34
C ALA A 293 -10.63 4.54 16.37
N HIS A 294 -11.23 4.75 15.22
CA HIS A 294 -12.67 4.80 15.08
C HIS A 294 -13.14 3.58 14.30
N VAL A 295 -14.11 2.84 14.83
CA VAL A 295 -14.59 1.63 14.19
C VAL A 295 -15.97 1.87 13.61
N PHE A 296 -16.16 1.46 12.38
CA PHE A 296 -17.41 1.59 11.64
C PHE A 296 -17.80 0.27 10.98
N SER A 297 -19.08 0.10 10.73
CA SER A 297 -19.55 -0.97 9.82
C SER A 297 -20.64 -0.46 8.89
N SER A 298 -20.90 -1.20 7.83
CA SER A 298 -22.11 -1.00 7.03
C SER A 298 -23.33 -1.20 7.93
N GLN A 299 -24.38 -0.41 7.70
CA GLN A 299 -25.64 -0.53 8.44
C GLN A 299 -26.63 -1.50 7.80
N LYS A 300 -26.25 -2.11 6.66
CA LYS A 300 -27.11 -3.04 5.92
C LYS A 300 -27.46 -4.24 6.81
N GLY A 301 -28.75 -4.49 6.98
CA GLY A 301 -29.26 -5.62 7.76
C GLY A 301 -29.16 -5.48 9.27
N LEU A 302 -28.53 -4.43 9.81
CA LEU A 302 -28.49 -4.17 11.25
C LEU A 302 -29.75 -3.44 11.72
N ASP A 303 -30.29 -3.89 12.85
CA ASP A 303 -31.37 -3.18 13.52
C ASP A 303 -30.81 -2.11 14.44
N VAL A 304 -30.78 -0.87 13.95
CA VAL A 304 -30.34 0.32 14.70
C VAL A 304 -31.51 1.10 15.33
N SER A 305 -32.67 0.47 15.49
CA SER A 305 -33.91 1.13 15.96
C SER A 305 -33.90 1.49 17.43
N SER A 306 -32.99 0.92 18.23
CA SER A 306 -32.86 1.22 19.66
C SER A 306 -31.40 1.43 20.07
N GLU A 307 -31.20 2.19 21.16
CA GLU A 307 -29.88 2.42 21.74
C GLU A 307 -29.23 1.10 22.21
N ASP A 308 -30.02 0.17 22.77
CA ASP A 308 -29.53 -1.15 23.18
C ASP A 308 -29.00 -1.95 22.00
N ASN A 309 -29.64 -1.88 20.85
CA ASN A 309 -29.18 -2.55 19.64
C ASN A 309 -27.89 -1.93 19.11
N VAL A 310 -27.82 -0.60 19.07
CA VAL A 310 -26.60 0.13 18.67
C VAL A 310 -25.44 -0.23 19.58
N ASN A 311 -25.66 -0.25 20.90
CA ASN A 311 -24.61 -0.63 21.87
C ASN A 311 -24.11 -2.06 21.64
N LYS A 312 -24.99 -3.03 21.38
CA LYS A 312 -24.58 -4.41 21.06
C LYS A 312 -23.74 -4.48 19.78
N ILE A 313 -24.07 -3.69 18.77
CA ILE A 313 -23.29 -3.60 17.52
C ILE A 313 -21.89 -3.04 17.82
N LEU A 314 -21.82 -1.94 18.55
CA LEU A 314 -20.56 -1.28 18.90
C LEU A 314 -19.68 -2.17 19.79
N ASP A 315 -20.27 -2.88 20.74
CA ASP A 315 -19.54 -3.82 21.60
C ASP A 315 -18.88 -4.94 20.78
N ASN A 316 -19.59 -5.50 19.80
CA ASN A 316 -19.02 -6.53 18.94
C ASN A 316 -17.94 -5.98 18.00
N LEU A 317 -18.13 -4.78 17.44
CA LEU A 317 -17.13 -4.12 16.63
C LEU A 317 -15.86 -3.79 17.44
N ALA A 318 -16.01 -3.37 18.69
CA ALA A 318 -14.88 -3.07 19.56
C ALA A 318 -13.97 -4.29 19.78
N HIS A 319 -14.55 -5.52 19.75
CA HIS A 319 -13.78 -6.76 19.87
C HIS A 319 -12.95 -7.10 18.61
N LYS A 320 -13.08 -6.35 17.52
CA LYS A 320 -12.23 -6.51 16.32
C LYS A 320 -10.91 -5.75 16.43
N ILE A 321 -10.76 -4.89 17.45
CA ILE A 321 -9.54 -4.10 17.64
C ILE A 321 -8.94 -4.41 19.01
N TYR A 322 -7.72 -4.92 19.00
CA TYR A 322 -6.94 -5.26 20.18
C TYR A 322 -5.84 -4.24 20.42
N TYR A 323 -5.84 -3.64 21.60
CA TYR A 323 -4.77 -2.75 22.02
C TYR A 323 -3.88 -3.46 23.06
N HIS A 324 -2.63 -3.67 22.70
CA HIS A 324 -1.65 -4.33 23.55
C HIS A 324 -0.81 -3.28 24.30
N ASN A 325 -1.21 -2.98 25.53
CA ASN A 325 -0.47 -2.07 26.39
C ASN A 325 0.54 -2.89 27.21
N TYR A 326 1.79 -2.92 26.79
CA TYR A 326 2.89 -3.58 27.50
C TYR A 326 3.69 -2.60 28.32
#